data_885de6cafb39af629ffd659601397902
#
_entry.id   885de6cafb39af629ffd659601397902
#
_cell.length_a   1.000
_cell.length_b   1.000
_cell.length_c   1.000
_cell.angle_alpha   90.00
_cell.angle_beta   90.00
_cell.angle_gamma   90.00
#
_symmetry.space_group_name_H-M   'P 1'
#
loop_
_entity.id
_entity.type
_entity.pdbx_description
1 polymer ?
#
loop_
_entity_poly.entity_id
_entity_poly.type
_entity_poly.pdbx_seq_one_letter_code
_entity_poly.pdbx_strand_id
1 'polypeptide(L)'
;MPRGPLLAVSALLATLIVQSAGAVVKGDERVLVVLATSGSKPYTVADVEQTAAQARNFFSAASFGQVQLRVDVTPWLAAFNGNPGCGGGTNRSLENVVAPARAAADQAGFDATRYDDVIYTIADSHCGFHGVTWGHEVMLTRQPSLQLLVHELGHAFGLGHAQASDCITAAGLCGLEETGDPFSPMGSGEVDFSVYEKVTLGWIRPQPHVTAPRRYVLATPTSISRLAQALIVDTEAGAWWIEYRSRPFRGLLFRFVDNSVVPSPFAESAVLIRKLTKAKRPWLALGEAYRIPGSFRVTLTKAAGGQAEVRIR
;
A
#
# COMPACT_ATOMS: atom_id res chain seq x y z
N MET A 1 -33.17 16.03 -60.40
CA MET A 1 -33.09 16.23 -58.95
C MET A 1 -31.84 15.52 -58.45
N PRO A 2 -30.78 16.25 -58.03
CA PRO A 2 -29.58 15.62 -57.57
C PRO A 2 -29.69 15.32 -56.04
N ARG A 3 -29.33 14.11 -55.65
CA ARG A 3 -29.22 13.68 -54.26
C ARG A 3 -27.87 14.16 -53.69
N GLY A 4 -27.91 14.98 -52.65
CA GLY A 4 -26.71 15.42 -51.92
C GLY A 4 -26.18 14.32 -50.99
N PRO A 5 -24.87 14.35 -50.66
CA PRO A 5 -24.25 13.36 -49.80
C PRO A 5 -24.55 13.62 -48.29
N LEU A 6 -24.98 12.58 -47.59
CA LEU A 6 -25.10 12.55 -46.14
C LEU A 6 -23.68 12.48 -45.52
N LEU A 7 -23.31 13.54 -44.85
CA LEU A 7 -22.13 13.56 -43.97
C LEU A 7 -22.44 12.78 -42.66
N ALA A 8 -21.79 11.64 -42.48
CA ALA A 8 -21.81 10.90 -41.26
C ALA A 8 -20.85 11.61 -40.24
N VAL A 9 -21.41 12.23 -39.23
CA VAL A 9 -20.66 12.76 -38.10
C VAL A 9 -20.38 11.61 -37.12
N SER A 10 -19.16 11.10 -37.15
CA SER A 10 -18.69 10.14 -36.16
C SER A 10 -18.42 10.89 -34.83
N ALA A 11 -19.30 10.74 -33.86
CA ALA A 11 -19.06 11.20 -32.49
C ALA A 11 -18.05 10.27 -31.84
N LEU A 12 -16.82 10.75 -31.63
CA LEU A 12 -15.86 10.12 -30.72
C LEU A 12 -16.41 10.25 -29.29
N LEU A 13 -16.93 9.17 -28.73
CA LEU A 13 -17.14 9.06 -27.28
C LEU A 13 -15.76 8.94 -26.62
N ALA A 14 -15.28 10.03 -26.05
CA ALA A 14 -14.20 9.98 -25.08
C ALA A 14 -14.76 9.34 -23.81
N THR A 15 -14.46 8.07 -23.58
CA THR A 15 -14.67 7.41 -22.30
C THR A 15 -13.73 8.06 -21.28
N LEU A 16 -14.29 8.94 -20.47
CA LEU A 16 -13.65 9.38 -19.23
C LEU A 16 -13.53 8.16 -18.33
N ILE A 17 -12.33 7.61 -18.22
CA ILE A 17 -11.98 6.67 -17.16
C ILE A 17 -12.03 7.49 -15.86
N VAL A 18 -13.13 7.38 -15.14
CA VAL A 18 -13.23 7.84 -13.76
C VAL A 18 -12.35 6.87 -12.96
N GLN A 19 -11.10 7.23 -12.73
CA GLN A 19 -10.33 6.60 -11.67
C GLN A 19 -11.14 6.81 -10.38
N SER A 20 -11.54 5.72 -9.74
CA SER A 20 -12.06 5.79 -8.39
C SER A 20 -10.98 6.47 -7.55
N ALA A 21 -11.26 7.69 -7.11
CA ALA A 21 -10.38 8.39 -6.17
C ALA A 21 -10.35 7.50 -4.91
N GLY A 22 -9.23 6.85 -4.65
CA GLY A 22 -8.98 6.22 -3.37
C GLY A 22 -9.29 7.24 -2.27
N ALA A 23 -9.79 6.79 -1.13
CA ALA A 23 -10.09 7.67 -0.02
C ALA A 23 -8.83 8.47 0.33
N VAL A 24 -8.93 9.80 0.27
CA VAL A 24 -7.81 10.67 0.64
C VAL A 24 -7.69 10.66 2.15
N VAL A 25 -6.67 9.97 2.68
CA VAL A 25 -6.41 9.87 4.12
C VAL A 25 -5.59 11.07 4.57
N LYS A 26 -6.20 12.00 5.27
CA LYS A 26 -5.56 13.23 5.77
C LYS A 26 -6.22 13.73 7.05
N GLY A 27 -5.42 14.37 7.88
CA GLY A 27 -5.88 14.95 9.13
C GLY A 27 -5.62 14.07 10.33
N ASP A 28 -6.43 14.23 11.35
CA ASP A 28 -6.40 13.41 12.56
C ASP A 28 -7.14 12.10 12.29
N GLU A 29 -6.44 10.98 12.41
CA GLU A 29 -6.98 9.62 12.33
C GLU A 29 -7.02 9.02 13.74
N ARG A 30 -8.19 8.76 14.25
CA ARG A 30 -8.41 8.22 15.60
C ARG A 30 -8.48 6.70 15.53
N VAL A 31 -7.53 6.05 16.19
CA VAL A 31 -7.40 4.58 16.22
C VAL A 31 -7.59 4.09 17.63
N LEU A 32 -8.47 3.12 17.84
CA LEU A 32 -8.60 2.39 19.09
C LEU A 32 -7.89 1.04 18.99
N VAL A 33 -6.99 0.73 19.92
CA VAL A 33 -6.42 -0.61 20.07
C VAL A 33 -7.04 -1.29 21.28
N VAL A 34 -7.85 -2.30 21.02
CA VAL A 34 -8.52 -3.11 22.05
C VAL A 34 -7.69 -4.34 22.35
N LEU A 35 -7.22 -4.46 23.59
CA LEU A 35 -6.48 -5.65 24.07
C LEU A 35 -7.47 -6.64 24.70
N ALA A 36 -7.78 -7.73 23.98
CA ALA A 36 -8.79 -8.71 24.39
C ALA A 36 -8.14 -10.07 24.70
N THR A 37 -8.60 -10.71 25.78
CA THR A 37 -8.04 -11.98 26.28
C THR A 37 -9.10 -12.88 26.88
N SER A 38 -8.83 -14.19 26.91
CA SER A 38 -9.51 -15.19 27.74
C SER A 38 -8.79 -15.44 29.09
N GLY A 39 -7.66 -14.76 29.33
CA GLY A 39 -6.86 -14.87 30.59
C GLY A 39 -5.38 -14.60 30.41
N SER A 40 -4.81 -14.85 29.24
CA SER A 40 -3.40 -14.62 28.96
C SER A 40 -3.12 -13.15 28.61
N LYS A 41 -2.03 -12.61 29.15
CA LYS A 41 -1.53 -11.26 28.86
C LYS A 41 -0.05 -11.36 28.46
N PRO A 42 0.23 -11.80 27.23
CA PRO A 42 1.58 -12.17 26.79
C PRO A 42 2.54 -10.97 26.63
N TYR A 43 2.03 -9.75 26.66
CA TYR A 43 2.81 -8.50 26.61
C TYR A 43 2.08 -7.41 27.41
N THR A 44 2.76 -6.29 27.66
CA THR A 44 2.20 -5.20 28.45
C THR A 44 1.43 -4.20 27.59
N VAL A 45 0.53 -3.42 28.22
CA VAL A 45 -0.11 -2.26 27.57
C VAL A 45 0.95 -1.29 27.06
N ALA A 46 2.00 -1.05 27.86
CA ALA A 46 3.10 -0.13 27.52
C ALA A 46 3.86 -0.56 26.26
N ASP A 47 4.02 -1.87 26.00
CA ASP A 47 4.64 -2.37 24.76
C ASP A 47 3.80 -1.97 23.53
N VAL A 48 2.47 -2.05 23.66
CA VAL A 48 1.55 -1.68 22.59
C VAL A 48 1.51 -0.16 22.39
N GLU A 49 1.48 0.63 23.46
CA GLU A 49 1.55 2.09 23.40
C GLU A 49 2.86 2.56 22.74
N GLN A 50 3.98 1.89 23.04
CA GLN A 50 5.25 2.17 22.39
C GLN A 50 5.19 1.88 20.88
N THR A 51 4.63 0.75 20.49
CA THR A 51 4.45 0.40 19.07
C THR A 51 3.49 1.38 18.36
N ALA A 52 2.42 1.78 19.03
CA ALA A 52 1.50 2.80 18.53
C ALA A 52 2.19 4.16 18.34
N ALA A 53 3.08 4.55 19.26
CA ALA A 53 3.89 5.76 19.10
C ALA A 53 4.85 5.69 17.92
N GLN A 54 5.43 4.52 17.63
CA GLN A 54 6.25 4.30 16.44
C GLN A 54 5.41 4.40 15.18
N ALA A 55 4.20 3.83 15.16
CA ALA A 55 3.27 3.93 14.03
C ALA A 55 2.85 5.39 13.76
N ARG A 56 2.55 6.18 14.80
CA ARG A 56 2.29 7.63 14.66
C ARG A 56 3.44 8.35 13.96
N ASN A 57 4.66 8.10 14.40
CA ASN A 57 5.85 8.72 13.81
C ASN A 57 6.04 8.29 12.35
N PHE A 58 5.80 7.01 12.06
CA PHE A 58 5.89 6.45 10.72
C PHE A 58 4.89 7.13 9.76
N PHE A 59 3.59 7.14 10.12
CA PHE A 59 2.56 7.73 9.26
C PHE A 59 2.72 9.24 9.10
N SER A 60 3.10 9.95 10.16
CA SER A 60 3.42 11.39 10.07
C SER A 60 4.58 11.64 9.11
N ALA A 61 5.67 10.86 9.18
CA ALA A 61 6.81 10.99 8.27
C ALA A 61 6.45 10.59 6.83
N ALA A 62 5.77 9.44 6.64
CA ALA A 62 5.41 8.90 5.33
C ALA A 62 4.43 9.80 4.57
N SER A 63 3.51 10.44 5.28
CA SER A 63 2.52 11.38 4.74
C SER A 63 3.01 12.82 4.66
N PHE A 64 4.25 13.10 5.06
CA PHE A 64 4.79 14.48 5.17
C PHE A 64 3.98 15.36 6.15
N GLY A 65 3.53 14.78 7.25
CA GLY A 65 2.74 15.45 8.28
C GLY A 65 1.25 15.62 7.95
N GLN A 66 0.78 15.08 6.82
CA GLN A 66 -0.63 15.20 6.43
C GLN A 66 -1.55 14.29 7.23
N VAL A 67 -1.04 13.18 7.78
CA VAL A 67 -1.76 12.26 8.65
C VAL A 67 -1.18 12.33 10.06
N GLN A 68 -2.06 12.43 11.06
CA GLN A 68 -1.73 12.43 12.48
C GLN A 68 -2.55 11.35 13.17
N LEU A 69 -1.92 10.20 13.45
CA LEU A 69 -2.60 9.15 14.22
C LEU A 69 -2.78 9.58 15.67
N ARG A 70 -4.00 9.43 16.19
CA ARG A 70 -4.35 9.53 17.61
C ARG A 70 -4.77 8.15 18.08
N VAL A 71 -3.91 7.48 18.83
CA VAL A 71 -4.10 6.08 19.21
C VAL A 71 -4.39 6.01 20.70
N ASP A 72 -5.54 5.45 21.04
CA ASP A 72 -5.90 5.04 22.39
C ASP A 72 -5.74 3.52 22.51
N VAL A 73 -5.22 3.05 23.65
CA VAL A 73 -5.02 1.63 23.93
C VAL A 73 -5.80 1.27 25.19
N THR A 74 -6.64 0.24 25.13
CA THR A 74 -7.37 -0.22 26.30
C THR A 74 -6.45 -0.97 27.28
N PRO A 75 -6.80 -1.07 28.57
CA PRO A 75 -6.24 -2.14 29.39
C PRO A 75 -6.61 -3.50 28.81
N TRP A 76 -5.99 -4.58 29.29
CA TRP A 76 -6.41 -5.93 28.93
C TRP A 76 -7.84 -6.20 29.42
N LEU A 77 -8.73 -6.54 28.50
CA LEU A 77 -10.14 -6.80 28.73
C LEU A 77 -10.43 -8.30 28.67
N ALA A 78 -11.11 -8.83 29.67
CA ALA A 78 -11.58 -10.21 29.68
C ALA A 78 -12.82 -10.31 28.75
N ALA A 79 -12.59 -10.67 27.50
CA ALA A 79 -13.62 -10.70 26.47
C ALA A 79 -14.11 -12.12 26.14
N PHE A 80 -13.35 -13.15 26.48
CA PHE A 80 -13.61 -14.52 26.06
C PHE A 80 -13.61 -15.51 27.21
N ASN A 81 -14.43 -16.55 27.07
CA ASN A 81 -14.41 -17.73 27.93
C ASN A 81 -13.73 -18.89 27.16
N GLY A 82 -12.39 -18.91 27.12
CA GLY A 82 -11.60 -19.86 26.36
C GLY A 82 -11.15 -19.33 24.99
N ASN A 83 -10.68 -20.22 24.11
CA ASN A 83 -10.13 -19.83 22.81
C ASN A 83 -11.19 -19.14 21.93
N PRO A 84 -10.96 -17.88 21.48
CA PRO A 84 -11.89 -17.13 20.67
C PRO A 84 -12.05 -17.66 19.24
N GLY A 85 -11.14 -18.53 18.77
CA GLY A 85 -11.09 -18.99 17.39
C GLY A 85 -10.53 -17.98 16.41
N CYS A 86 -10.62 -18.29 15.12
CA CYS A 86 -10.02 -17.50 14.03
C CYS A 86 -11.05 -16.99 12.99
N GLY A 87 -12.33 -17.23 13.22
CA GLY A 87 -13.37 -16.69 12.36
C GLY A 87 -13.48 -17.28 10.94
N GLY A 88 -12.71 -18.27 10.55
CA GLY A 88 -12.85 -18.97 9.26
C GLY A 88 -12.68 -18.11 8.00
N GLY A 89 -12.12 -16.89 8.11
CA GLY A 89 -11.71 -16.06 6.97
C GLY A 89 -12.80 -15.30 6.21
N THR A 90 -14.05 -15.30 6.69
CA THR A 90 -15.11 -14.45 6.13
C THR A 90 -15.40 -13.26 7.04
N ASN A 91 -15.83 -12.11 6.50
CA ASN A 91 -16.16 -10.92 7.29
C ASN A 91 -17.15 -11.22 8.41
N ARG A 92 -18.20 -12.02 8.13
CA ARG A 92 -19.20 -12.41 9.15
C ARG A 92 -18.59 -13.26 10.26
N SER A 93 -17.66 -14.15 9.93
CA SER A 93 -17.01 -15.01 10.91
C SER A 93 -15.95 -14.25 11.73
N LEU A 94 -15.26 -13.27 11.13
CA LEU A 94 -14.38 -12.34 11.85
C LEU A 94 -15.19 -11.48 12.81
N GLU A 95 -16.33 -10.94 12.38
CA GLU A 95 -17.25 -10.20 13.23
C GLU A 95 -17.64 -10.98 14.49
N ASN A 96 -17.96 -12.27 14.37
CA ASN A 96 -18.28 -13.10 15.53
C ASN A 96 -17.13 -13.24 16.54
N VAL A 97 -15.88 -13.15 16.06
CA VAL A 97 -14.69 -13.19 16.93
C VAL A 97 -14.44 -11.85 17.60
N VAL A 98 -14.63 -10.72 16.92
CA VAL A 98 -14.35 -9.40 17.49
C VAL A 98 -15.49 -8.81 18.29
N ALA A 99 -16.74 -9.25 18.05
CA ALA A 99 -17.93 -8.72 18.77
C ALA A 99 -17.82 -8.81 20.31
N PRO A 100 -17.33 -9.89 20.93
CA PRO A 100 -17.09 -9.93 22.37
C PRO A 100 -16.03 -8.92 22.84
N ALA A 101 -14.95 -8.71 22.04
CA ALA A 101 -13.91 -7.75 22.37
C ALA A 101 -14.44 -6.31 22.27
N ARG A 102 -15.27 -6.02 21.26
CA ARG A 102 -15.95 -4.73 21.11
C ARG A 102 -16.87 -4.45 22.30
N ALA A 103 -17.72 -5.43 22.69
CA ALA A 103 -18.61 -5.29 23.83
C ALA A 103 -17.84 -5.07 25.15
N ALA A 104 -16.70 -5.73 25.34
CA ALA A 104 -15.85 -5.51 26.51
C ALA A 104 -15.21 -4.10 26.49
N ALA A 105 -14.83 -3.56 25.34
CA ALA A 105 -14.34 -2.21 25.20
C ALA A 105 -15.42 -1.17 25.53
N ASP A 106 -16.65 -1.34 25.02
CA ASP A 106 -17.80 -0.47 25.31
C ASP A 106 -18.11 -0.47 26.83
N GLN A 107 -18.10 -1.63 27.48
CA GLN A 107 -18.31 -1.74 28.94
C GLN A 107 -17.20 -1.06 29.74
N ALA A 108 -15.98 -1.00 29.20
CA ALA A 108 -14.84 -0.31 29.78
C ALA A 108 -14.83 1.19 29.49
N GLY A 109 -15.82 1.71 28.74
CA GLY A 109 -15.97 3.13 28.41
C GLY A 109 -15.29 3.55 27.10
N PHE A 110 -14.82 2.61 26.29
CA PHE A 110 -14.24 2.86 24.97
C PHE A 110 -15.30 2.63 23.90
N ASP A 111 -15.99 3.68 23.50
CA ASP A 111 -16.98 3.65 22.42
C ASP A 111 -16.29 3.58 21.05
N ALA A 112 -16.32 2.40 20.42
CA ALA A 112 -15.69 2.13 19.13
C ALA A 112 -16.18 3.07 18.00
N THR A 113 -17.42 3.59 18.08
CA THR A 113 -17.98 4.48 17.06
C THR A 113 -17.34 5.88 17.04
N ARG A 114 -16.50 6.19 18.01
CA ARG A 114 -15.78 7.47 18.12
C ARG A 114 -14.41 7.43 17.46
N TYR A 115 -14.01 6.30 16.86
CA TYR A 115 -12.74 6.08 16.20
C TYR A 115 -12.95 5.84 14.72
N ASP A 116 -11.97 6.25 13.93
CA ASP A 116 -11.97 6.05 12.49
C ASP A 116 -11.62 4.58 12.18
N ASP A 117 -10.67 4.00 12.94
CA ASP A 117 -10.29 2.60 12.84
C ASP A 117 -10.21 1.92 14.20
N VAL A 118 -10.55 0.62 14.25
CA VAL A 118 -10.47 -0.19 15.48
C VAL A 118 -9.64 -1.44 15.26
N ILE A 119 -8.62 -1.63 16.11
CA ILE A 119 -7.71 -2.77 16.07
C ILE A 119 -7.99 -3.66 17.28
N TYR A 120 -8.52 -4.86 17.05
CA TYR A 120 -8.72 -5.87 18.08
C TYR A 120 -7.52 -6.80 18.14
N THR A 121 -6.74 -6.71 19.21
CA THR A 121 -5.61 -7.62 19.47
C THR A 121 -6.08 -8.74 20.38
N ILE A 122 -6.13 -9.96 19.86
CA ILE A 122 -6.71 -11.12 20.53
C ILE A 122 -5.56 -12.08 20.91
N ALA A 123 -5.20 -12.08 22.21
CA ALA A 123 -3.99 -12.72 22.69
C ALA A 123 -3.99 -14.26 22.57
N ASP A 124 -5.18 -14.88 22.71
CA ASP A 124 -5.29 -16.33 22.85
C ASP A 124 -5.73 -17.02 21.54
N SER A 125 -5.76 -16.29 20.43
CA SER A 125 -6.06 -16.86 19.11
C SER A 125 -4.83 -17.54 18.52
N HIS A 126 -5.02 -18.75 17.99
CA HIS A 126 -3.95 -19.53 17.34
C HIS A 126 -4.29 -19.67 15.86
N CYS A 127 -4.28 -18.53 15.15
CA CYS A 127 -4.68 -18.44 13.74
C CYS A 127 -3.48 -18.61 12.81
N GLY A 128 -3.72 -19.06 11.59
CA GLY A 128 -2.69 -19.18 10.56
C GLY A 128 -2.28 -17.83 9.91
N PHE A 129 -2.83 -16.72 10.39
CA PHE A 129 -2.50 -15.36 9.97
C PHE A 129 -2.12 -14.50 11.18
N HIS A 130 -1.47 -13.36 10.95
CA HIS A 130 -1.03 -12.46 12.00
C HIS A 130 -1.94 -11.24 12.17
N GLY A 131 -2.51 -10.77 11.08
CA GLY A 131 -3.49 -9.69 11.01
C GLY A 131 -4.45 -9.93 9.87
N VAL A 132 -5.61 -9.29 9.94
CA VAL A 132 -6.60 -9.23 8.87
C VAL A 132 -7.43 -7.96 9.04
N THR A 133 -7.70 -7.28 7.94
CA THR A 133 -8.48 -6.03 7.89
C THR A 133 -9.73 -6.20 7.06
N TRP A 134 -10.86 -5.66 7.53
CA TRP A 134 -12.11 -5.53 6.76
C TRP A 134 -12.75 -4.18 7.05
N GLY A 135 -12.78 -3.33 6.04
CA GLY A 135 -13.19 -1.93 6.22
C GLY A 135 -12.29 -1.20 7.20
N HIS A 136 -12.84 -0.66 8.27
CA HIS A 136 -12.15 0.07 9.32
C HIS A 136 -11.87 -0.77 10.58
N GLU A 137 -12.01 -2.07 10.48
CA GLU A 137 -11.75 -2.99 11.59
C GLU A 137 -10.59 -3.93 11.26
N VAL A 138 -9.74 -4.13 12.25
CA VAL A 138 -8.53 -4.95 12.16
C VAL A 138 -8.56 -5.98 13.29
N MET A 139 -8.25 -7.24 12.98
CA MET A 139 -7.97 -8.26 13.99
C MET A 139 -6.51 -8.66 13.92
N LEU A 140 -5.81 -8.55 15.05
CA LEU A 140 -4.45 -9.05 15.23
C LEU A 140 -4.47 -10.29 16.14
N THR A 141 -3.73 -11.31 15.73
CA THR A 141 -3.66 -12.60 16.44
C THR A 141 -2.35 -12.78 17.21
N ARG A 142 -1.54 -11.73 17.26
CA ARG A 142 -0.27 -11.69 18.02
C ARG A 142 0.03 -10.27 18.49
N GLN A 143 1.11 -10.12 19.24
CA GLN A 143 1.61 -8.81 19.67
C GLN A 143 1.80 -7.89 18.47
N PRO A 144 1.22 -6.67 18.51
CA PRO A 144 1.45 -5.67 17.49
C PRO A 144 2.93 -5.33 17.32
N SER A 145 3.47 -5.44 16.12
CA SER A 145 4.75 -4.86 15.71
C SER A 145 4.50 -3.62 14.86
N LEU A 146 5.51 -2.76 14.71
CA LEU A 146 5.38 -1.58 13.85
C LEU A 146 4.96 -1.98 12.42
N GLN A 147 5.62 -3.00 11.83
CA GLN A 147 5.30 -3.46 10.48
C GLN A 147 3.85 -3.95 10.39
N LEU A 148 3.38 -4.74 11.37
CA LEU A 148 2.02 -5.28 11.38
C LEU A 148 0.99 -4.15 11.49
N LEU A 149 1.19 -3.18 12.40
CA LEU A 149 0.29 -2.03 12.52
C LEU A 149 0.25 -1.18 11.25
N VAL A 150 1.40 -0.91 10.65
CA VAL A 150 1.48 -0.11 9.41
C VAL A 150 0.83 -0.85 8.24
N HIS A 151 1.00 -2.17 8.15
CA HIS A 151 0.41 -3.01 7.12
C HIS A 151 -1.13 -3.01 7.22
N GLU A 152 -1.65 -3.35 8.39
CA GLU A 152 -3.11 -3.46 8.57
C GLU A 152 -3.81 -2.10 8.48
N LEU A 153 -3.23 -1.02 9.03
CA LEU A 153 -3.74 0.33 8.84
C LEU A 153 -3.63 0.77 7.37
N GLY A 154 -2.62 0.32 6.64
CA GLY A 154 -2.55 0.52 5.20
C GLY A 154 -3.75 -0.07 4.46
N HIS A 155 -4.21 -1.25 4.86
CA HIS A 155 -5.45 -1.85 4.35
C HIS A 155 -6.69 -1.04 4.76
N ALA A 156 -6.78 -0.60 6.01
CA ALA A 156 -7.89 0.25 6.48
C ALA A 156 -7.95 1.58 5.69
N PHE A 157 -6.80 2.09 5.27
CA PHE A 157 -6.69 3.27 4.39
C PHE A 157 -6.93 2.97 2.90
N GLY A 158 -7.26 1.73 2.55
CA GLY A 158 -7.65 1.32 1.19
C GLY A 158 -6.51 0.82 0.31
N LEU A 159 -5.34 0.51 0.87
CA LEU A 159 -4.25 -0.12 0.10
C LEU A 159 -4.44 -1.64 0.02
N GLY A 160 -4.13 -2.21 -1.14
CA GLY A 160 -3.92 -3.65 -1.31
C GLY A 160 -2.51 -4.10 -0.95
N HIS A 161 -2.23 -5.42 -1.02
CA HIS A 161 -0.87 -5.94 -0.83
C HIS A 161 0.11 -5.42 -1.89
N ALA A 162 1.34 -5.14 -1.49
CA ALA A 162 2.43 -4.85 -2.43
C ALA A 162 3.05 -6.18 -2.88
N GLN A 163 2.63 -6.60 -4.06
CA GLN A 163 3.05 -7.86 -4.68
C GLN A 163 4.44 -7.74 -5.31
N ALA A 164 5.09 -8.87 -5.55
CA ALA A 164 6.26 -8.93 -6.40
C ALA A 164 6.19 -10.09 -7.38
N SER A 165 6.79 -9.90 -8.56
CA SER A 165 6.91 -10.92 -9.60
C SER A 165 8.34 -10.99 -10.10
N ASP A 166 8.78 -12.16 -10.50
CA ASP A 166 10.11 -12.34 -11.06
C ASP A 166 10.27 -11.69 -12.43
N CYS A 167 9.23 -11.72 -13.24
CA CYS A 167 9.21 -11.12 -14.58
C CYS A 167 7.79 -10.84 -15.05
N ILE A 168 7.69 -10.15 -16.17
CA ILE A 168 6.48 -10.01 -16.96
C ILE A 168 6.74 -10.52 -18.38
N THR A 169 5.84 -11.33 -18.89
CA THR A 169 5.88 -11.90 -20.25
C THR A 169 4.58 -11.65 -20.98
N ALA A 170 4.49 -12.03 -22.25
CA ALA A 170 3.24 -11.97 -22.98
C ALA A 170 2.11 -12.84 -22.38
N ALA A 171 2.49 -13.86 -21.59
CA ALA A 171 1.55 -14.73 -20.88
C ALA A 171 1.16 -14.18 -19.48
N GLY A 172 1.69 -13.03 -19.07
CA GLY A 172 1.44 -12.39 -17.77
C GLY A 172 2.64 -12.42 -16.82
N LEU A 173 2.36 -12.21 -15.53
CA LEU A 173 3.35 -12.21 -14.45
C LEU A 173 3.84 -13.62 -14.14
N CYS A 174 5.12 -13.77 -13.80
CA CYS A 174 5.75 -15.04 -13.45
C CYS A 174 6.35 -15.01 -12.04
N GLY A 175 6.07 -16.06 -11.25
CA GLY A 175 6.54 -16.15 -9.87
C GLY A 175 5.93 -15.04 -9.01
N LEU A 176 4.62 -14.85 -9.08
CA LEU A 176 3.90 -13.84 -8.30
C LEU A 176 3.85 -14.25 -6.83
N GLU A 177 4.22 -13.32 -5.96
CA GLU A 177 4.13 -13.40 -4.50
C GLU A 177 3.26 -12.26 -3.98
N GLU A 178 2.23 -12.58 -3.22
CA GLU A 178 1.19 -11.64 -2.79
C GLU A 178 1.73 -10.49 -1.92
N THR A 179 2.65 -10.78 -1.00
CA THR A 179 3.32 -9.79 -0.15
C THR A 179 4.82 -9.71 -0.44
N GLY A 180 5.21 -9.96 -1.70
CA GLY A 180 6.60 -10.16 -2.10
C GLY A 180 7.43 -8.89 -2.27
N ASP A 181 6.87 -7.68 -2.20
CA ASP A 181 7.63 -6.43 -2.33
C ASP A 181 8.35 -6.07 -1.02
N PRO A 182 9.70 -6.19 -0.94
CA PRO A 182 10.44 -5.84 0.25
C PRO A 182 10.68 -4.33 0.39
N PHE A 183 10.12 -3.50 -0.51
CA PHE A 183 10.26 -2.05 -0.54
C PHE A 183 8.92 -1.33 -0.34
N SER A 184 7.98 -2.01 0.30
CA SER A 184 6.71 -1.48 0.75
C SER A 184 6.27 -2.16 2.05
N PRO A 185 5.66 -1.44 3.01
CA PRO A 185 5.06 -2.05 4.19
C PRO A 185 3.83 -2.89 3.85
N MET A 186 3.18 -2.65 2.70
CA MET A 186 2.08 -3.50 2.20
C MET A 186 2.57 -4.83 1.60
N GLY A 187 3.89 -5.01 1.49
CA GLY A 187 4.57 -6.25 1.20
C GLY A 187 5.31 -6.79 2.42
N SER A 188 6.57 -7.19 2.23
CA SER A 188 7.43 -7.74 3.31
C SER A 188 8.41 -6.70 3.88
N GLY A 189 8.34 -5.43 3.51
CA GLY A 189 9.35 -4.43 3.84
C GLY A 189 9.03 -3.61 5.09
N GLU A 190 10.07 -3.30 5.89
CA GLU A 190 10.02 -2.33 6.98
C GLU A 190 10.54 -0.96 6.52
N VAL A 191 9.99 -0.44 5.44
CA VAL A 191 10.43 0.79 4.77
C VAL A 191 9.23 1.70 4.48
N ASP A 192 9.48 2.90 3.98
CA ASP A 192 8.42 3.84 3.59
C ASP A 192 7.60 3.32 2.40
N PHE A 193 6.35 3.74 2.32
CA PHE A 193 5.44 3.45 1.22
C PHE A 193 6.05 3.78 -0.16
N SER A 194 5.64 3.04 -1.17
CA SER A 194 5.99 3.33 -2.56
C SER A 194 5.34 4.63 -3.04
N VAL A 195 5.86 5.19 -4.14
CA VAL A 195 5.24 6.37 -4.77
C VAL A 195 3.82 6.07 -5.22
N TYR A 196 3.55 4.86 -5.72
CA TYR A 196 2.22 4.41 -6.10
C TYR A 196 1.24 4.48 -4.91
N GLU A 197 1.60 3.89 -3.78
CA GLU A 197 0.79 3.88 -2.56
C GLU A 197 0.55 5.29 -2.03
N LYS A 198 1.58 6.15 -2.01
CA LYS A 198 1.44 7.54 -1.57
C LYS A 198 0.54 8.38 -2.49
N VAL A 199 0.54 8.11 -3.80
CA VAL A 199 -0.41 8.74 -4.73
C VAL A 199 -1.83 8.23 -4.46
N THR A 200 -2.01 6.94 -4.26
CA THR A 200 -3.31 6.32 -3.93
C THR A 200 -3.89 6.90 -2.64
N LEU A 201 -3.07 7.08 -1.60
CA LEU A 201 -3.47 7.71 -0.33
C LEU A 201 -3.64 9.24 -0.41
N GLY A 202 -3.33 9.85 -1.56
CA GLY A 202 -3.43 11.29 -1.76
C GLY A 202 -2.38 12.11 -1.02
N TRP A 203 -1.28 11.49 -0.54
CA TRP A 203 -0.20 12.18 0.18
C TRP A 203 0.76 12.92 -0.73
N ILE A 204 0.88 12.48 -1.96
CA ILE A 204 1.65 13.16 -3.00
C ILE A 204 0.79 13.34 -4.25
N ARG A 205 1.17 14.32 -5.07
CA ARG A 205 0.47 14.62 -6.32
C ARG A 205 0.58 13.46 -7.33
N PRO A 206 -0.33 13.38 -8.30
CA PRO A 206 -0.18 12.49 -9.45
C PRO A 206 1.16 12.66 -10.14
N GLN A 207 1.74 11.56 -10.62
CA GLN A 207 3.05 11.53 -11.24
C GLN A 207 2.94 11.70 -12.77
N PRO A 208 3.99 12.21 -13.44
CA PRO A 208 3.94 12.47 -14.87
C PRO A 208 3.98 11.18 -15.70
N HIS A 209 3.14 11.13 -16.74
CA HIS A 209 3.22 10.13 -17.78
C HIS A 209 4.32 10.46 -18.79
N VAL A 210 5.03 9.44 -19.23
CA VAL A 210 6.07 9.53 -20.24
C VAL A 210 5.43 9.47 -21.63
N THR A 211 5.42 10.61 -22.31
CA THR A 211 4.82 10.72 -23.67
C THR A 211 5.87 10.75 -24.78
N ALA A 212 7.14 10.99 -24.47
CA ALA A 212 8.21 11.08 -25.45
C ALA A 212 9.60 10.76 -24.84
N PRO A 213 10.57 10.32 -25.64
CA PRO A 213 11.96 10.15 -25.23
C PRO A 213 12.57 11.48 -24.74
N ARG A 214 13.06 11.50 -23.48
CA ARG A 214 13.79 12.63 -22.91
C ARG A 214 14.51 12.25 -21.63
N ARG A 215 15.13 13.23 -20.96
CA ARG A 215 15.67 13.08 -19.61
C ARG A 215 14.67 13.62 -18.59
N TYR A 216 14.60 12.93 -17.46
CA TYR A 216 13.78 13.29 -16.31
C TYR A 216 14.67 13.32 -15.07
N VAL A 217 14.28 14.15 -14.09
CA VAL A 217 14.89 14.14 -12.76
C VAL A 217 13.84 13.68 -11.77
N LEU A 218 14.16 12.64 -11.01
CA LEU A 218 13.33 12.10 -9.95
C LEU A 218 13.88 12.45 -8.58
N ALA A 219 13.02 12.79 -7.64
CA ALA A 219 13.31 12.81 -6.22
C ALA A 219 12.95 11.45 -5.58
N THR A 220 13.50 11.17 -4.40
CA THR A 220 13.08 10.01 -3.60
C THR A 220 11.67 10.19 -3.03
N PRO A 221 10.90 9.11 -2.78
CA PRO A 221 9.57 9.19 -2.20
C PRO A 221 9.54 9.69 -0.76
N THR A 222 10.70 9.77 -0.10
CA THR A 222 10.86 10.24 1.28
C THR A 222 11.06 11.75 1.42
N SER A 223 11.04 12.49 0.30
CA SER A 223 11.32 13.94 0.29
C SER A 223 10.10 14.74 -0.19
N ILE A 224 9.80 15.85 0.50
CA ILE A 224 8.91 16.87 -0.05
C ILE A 224 9.62 17.51 -1.24
N SER A 225 9.07 17.36 -2.44
CA SER A 225 9.72 17.81 -3.66
C SER A 225 8.73 18.34 -4.70
N ARG A 226 9.16 19.36 -5.46
CA ARG A 226 8.49 19.79 -6.69
C ARG A 226 8.86 18.93 -7.90
N LEU A 227 9.91 18.12 -7.79
CA LEU A 227 10.28 17.15 -8.82
C LEU A 227 9.29 15.97 -8.79
N ALA A 228 9.20 15.25 -9.89
CA ALA A 228 8.54 13.96 -9.91
C ALA A 228 9.25 12.97 -8.98
N GLN A 229 8.49 12.08 -8.35
CA GLN A 229 9.02 11.02 -7.49
C GLN A 229 8.94 9.65 -8.17
N ALA A 230 8.10 9.56 -9.23
CA ALA A 230 8.08 8.47 -10.18
C ALA A 230 7.80 8.96 -11.60
N LEU A 231 8.01 8.09 -12.58
CA LEU A 231 7.52 8.23 -13.95
C LEU A 231 6.51 7.11 -14.22
N ILE A 232 5.47 7.43 -14.97
CA ILE A 232 4.49 6.45 -15.43
C ILE A 232 4.70 6.21 -16.93
N VAL A 233 4.86 4.97 -17.33
CA VAL A 233 4.93 4.54 -18.72
C VAL A 233 3.74 3.65 -19.02
N ASP A 234 2.80 4.17 -19.80
CA ASP A 234 1.63 3.42 -20.21
C ASP A 234 1.97 2.44 -21.33
N THR A 235 1.40 1.25 -21.26
CA THR A 235 1.45 0.20 -22.27
C THR A 235 0.06 -0.39 -22.44
N GLU A 236 -0.16 -1.19 -23.49
CA GLU A 236 -1.45 -1.87 -23.71
C GLU A 236 -1.82 -2.80 -22.53
N ALA A 237 -0.81 -3.42 -21.90
CA ALA A 237 -1.02 -4.35 -20.79
C ALA A 237 -1.23 -3.65 -19.45
N GLY A 238 -0.74 -2.42 -19.25
CA GLY A 238 -0.82 -1.71 -18.00
C GLY A 238 0.18 -0.58 -17.87
N ALA A 239 0.25 0.00 -16.68
CA ALA A 239 1.10 1.14 -16.37
C ALA A 239 2.35 0.71 -15.58
N TRP A 240 3.51 1.15 -16.03
CA TRP A 240 4.78 0.95 -15.35
C TRP A 240 5.14 2.17 -14.52
N TRP A 241 5.30 1.97 -13.22
CA TRP A 241 5.74 2.99 -12.27
C TRP A 241 7.24 2.83 -12.01
N ILE A 242 8.00 3.88 -12.29
CA ILE A 242 9.46 3.90 -12.16
C ILE A 242 9.80 4.88 -11.06
N GLU A 243 10.19 4.40 -9.88
CA GLU A 243 10.57 5.23 -8.75
C GLU A 243 12.07 5.11 -8.42
N TYR A 244 12.66 6.18 -7.90
CA TYR A 244 14.03 6.19 -7.44
C TYR A 244 14.11 6.04 -5.93
N ARG A 245 14.90 5.06 -5.46
CA ARG A 245 15.28 4.91 -4.05
C ARG A 245 16.76 5.19 -3.87
N SER A 246 17.11 5.94 -2.80
CA SER A 246 18.49 6.20 -2.39
C SER A 246 18.93 5.37 -1.18
N ARG A 247 17.98 4.73 -0.50
CA ARG A 247 18.16 3.80 0.62
C ARG A 247 17.09 2.70 0.54
N PRO A 248 17.40 1.47 0.95
CA PRO A 248 18.69 0.92 1.40
C PRO A 248 19.71 0.71 0.26
N PHE A 249 19.33 0.97 -0.99
CA PHE A 249 20.16 0.88 -2.19
C PHE A 249 19.99 2.18 -3.02
N ARG A 250 20.84 2.35 -4.04
CA ARG A 250 20.66 3.42 -5.03
C ARG A 250 20.26 2.83 -6.36
N GLY A 251 19.01 3.06 -6.76
CA GLY A 251 18.50 2.48 -8.00
C GLY A 251 17.05 2.82 -8.30
N LEU A 252 16.61 2.38 -9.48
CA LEU A 252 15.22 2.49 -9.89
C LEU A 252 14.48 1.18 -9.61
N LEU A 253 13.34 1.27 -8.96
CA LEU A 253 12.35 0.21 -8.86
C LEU A 253 11.34 0.35 -9.98
N PHE A 254 10.87 -0.78 -10.46
CA PHE A 254 9.85 -0.87 -11.50
C PHE A 254 8.67 -1.66 -10.94
N ARG A 255 7.52 -1.00 -10.87
CA ARG A 255 6.26 -1.64 -10.51
C ARG A 255 5.31 -1.60 -11.68
N PHE A 256 4.56 -2.66 -11.84
CA PHE A 256 3.57 -2.81 -12.90
C PHE A 256 2.17 -2.83 -12.29
N VAL A 257 1.26 -2.05 -12.86
CA VAL A 257 -0.16 -2.02 -12.53
C VAL A 257 -0.92 -2.51 -13.75
N ASP A 258 -1.64 -3.61 -13.60
CA ASP A 258 -2.38 -4.24 -14.69
C ASP A 258 -3.70 -3.48 -14.95
N ASN A 259 -3.92 -3.06 -16.18
CA ASN A 259 -5.17 -2.39 -16.58
C ASN A 259 -6.38 -3.33 -16.67
N SER A 260 -6.17 -4.65 -16.71
CA SER A 260 -7.24 -5.64 -16.80
C SER A 260 -7.88 -5.97 -15.44
N VAL A 261 -7.22 -5.60 -14.35
CA VAL A 261 -7.73 -5.81 -13.00
C VAL A 261 -8.80 -4.78 -12.71
N VAL A 262 -10.05 -5.24 -12.55
CA VAL A 262 -11.15 -4.36 -12.10
C VAL A 262 -10.78 -3.82 -10.71
N PRO A 263 -10.90 -2.50 -10.47
CA PRO A 263 -10.64 -1.94 -9.16
C PRO A 263 -11.46 -2.66 -8.09
N SER A 264 -10.77 -3.39 -7.22
CA SER A 264 -11.32 -3.92 -5.98
C SER A 264 -10.69 -3.09 -4.86
N PRO A 265 -11.38 -2.77 -3.78
CA PRO A 265 -10.79 -2.06 -2.66
C PRO A 265 -9.55 -2.75 -2.06
N PHE A 266 -9.27 -3.99 -2.49
CA PHE A 266 -8.09 -4.77 -2.09
C PHE A 266 -7.23 -5.26 -3.29
N ALA A 267 -7.54 -4.89 -4.54
CA ALA A 267 -6.99 -5.56 -5.73
C ALA A 267 -6.01 -4.72 -6.56
N GLU A 268 -5.93 -3.42 -6.37
CA GLU A 268 -4.95 -2.61 -7.10
C GLU A 268 -3.62 -2.60 -6.36
N SER A 269 -2.81 -3.60 -6.64
CA SER A 269 -1.43 -3.64 -6.19
C SER A 269 -0.50 -3.30 -7.33
N ALA A 270 0.44 -2.42 -7.05
CA ALA A 270 1.58 -2.26 -7.95
C ALA A 270 2.55 -3.42 -7.71
N VAL A 271 2.75 -4.25 -8.71
CA VAL A 271 3.60 -5.46 -8.63
C VAL A 271 5.05 -5.11 -8.90
N LEU A 272 5.94 -5.25 -7.92
CA LEU A 272 7.38 -5.08 -8.11
C LEU A 272 7.96 -6.14 -9.05
N ILE A 273 8.68 -5.74 -10.08
CA ILE A 273 9.38 -6.66 -10.98
C ILE A 273 10.80 -6.88 -10.48
N ARG A 274 11.12 -8.10 -10.00
CA ARG A 274 12.37 -8.42 -9.31
C ARG A 274 13.56 -8.68 -10.23
N LYS A 275 13.34 -9.27 -11.40
CA LYS A 275 14.43 -9.67 -12.31
C LYS A 275 14.54 -8.75 -13.51
N LEU A 276 14.91 -7.48 -13.27
CA LEU A 276 15.05 -6.47 -14.32
C LEU A 276 16.28 -6.67 -15.20
N THR A 277 17.34 -7.25 -14.66
CA THR A 277 18.63 -7.42 -15.33
C THR A 277 19.23 -8.80 -15.05
N LYS A 278 20.32 -9.13 -15.75
CA LYS A 278 21.10 -10.35 -15.50
C LYS A 278 21.64 -10.43 -14.06
N ALA A 279 21.78 -9.31 -13.37
CA ALA A 279 22.22 -9.24 -11.98
C ALA A 279 21.17 -9.79 -10.97
N LYS A 280 19.96 -10.13 -11.43
CA LYS A 280 18.89 -10.73 -10.64
C LYS A 280 18.55 -9.94 -9.35
N ARG A 281 18.67 -8.62 -9.38
CA ARG A 281 18.27 -7.74 -8.28
C ARG A 281 17.02 -6.96 -8.65
N PRO A 282 16.19 -6.56 -7.67
CA PRO A 282 14.91 -5.90 -7.92
C PRO A 282 15.03 -4.40 -8.23
N TRP A 283 16.25 -3.89 -8.51
CA TRP A 283 16.46 -2.49 -8.89
C TRP A 283 17.45 -2.37 -10.03
N LEU A 284 17.30 -1.30 -10.81
CA LEU A 284 18.21 -0.91 -11.86
C LEU A 284 19.28 0.06 -11.27
N ALA A 285 20.54 -0.31 -11.33
CA ALA A 285 21.63 0.50 -10.82
C ALA A 285 22.11 1.56 -11.80
N LEU A 286 23.00 2.46 -11.31
CA LEU A 286 23.62 3.49 -12.12
C LEU A 286 24.33 2.91 -13.36
N GLY A 287 24.06 3.48 -14.52
CA GLY A 287 24.57 3.05 -15.82
C GLY A 287 23.80 1.91 -16.47
N GLU A 288 22.97 1.22 -15.73
CA GLU A 288 22.16 0.13 -16.28
C GLU A 288 20.90 0.63 -16.99
N ALA A 289 20.37 -0.23 -17.86
CA ALA A 289 19.17 0.04 -18.62
C ALA A 289 18.22 -1.16 -18.64
N TYR A 290 16.93 -0.87 -18.54
CA TYR A 290 15.85 -1.83 -18.72
C TYR A 290 14.94 -1.38 -19.86
N ARG A 291 14.52 -2.33 -20.70
CA ARG A 291 13.52 -2.06 -21.74
C ARG A 291 12.17 -2.55 -21.29
N ILE A 292 11.26 -1.63 -21.11
CA ILE A 292 9.86 -1.95 -20.84
C ILE A 292 9.29 -2.66 -22.07
N PRO A 293 8.65 -3.81 -21.91
CA PRO A 293 8.06 -4.57 -23.03
C PRO A 293 7.14 -3.69 -23.89
N GLY A 294 7.35 -3.70 -25.19
CA GLY A 294 6.56 -2.91 -26.15
C GLY A 294 6.72 -1.39 -26.06
N SER A 295 7.65 -0.86 -25.25
CA SER A 295 7.74 0.57 -24.97
C SER A 295 9.18 1.08 -24.87
N PHE A 296 9.44 2.02 -23.99
CA PHE A 296 10.70 2.74 -23.85
C PHE A 296 11.83 1.93 -23.20
N ARG A 297 13.05 2.33 -23.50
CA ARG A 297 14.26 1.95 -22.76
C ARG A 297 14.54 2.99 -21.69
N VAL A 298 14.64 2.55 -20.45
CA VAL A 298 14.89 3.36 -19.25
C VAL A 298 16.33 3.15 -18.81
N THR A 299 17.08 4.22 -18.57
CA THR A 299 18.46 4.16 -18.09
C THR A 299 18.65 5.10 -16.91
N LEU A 300 19.22 4.62 -15.80
CA LEU A 300 19.65 5.47 -14.69
C LEU A 300 21.02 6.09 -15.02
N THR A 301 21.07 7.40 -15.30
CA THR A 301 22.28 8.08 -15.76
C THR A 301 23.03 8.83 -14.67
N LYS A 302 22.33 9.27 -13.61
CA LYS A 302 22.92 9.88 -12.40
C LYS A 302 22.11 9.52 -11.18
N ALA A 303 22.77 9.45 -10.02
CA ALA A 303 22.13 9.20 -8.73
C ALA A 303 22.94 9.87 -7.62
N ALA A 304 22.47 10.98 -7.08
CA ALA A 304 23.14 11.73 -6.02
C ALA A 304 22.16 12.60 -5.24
N GLY A 305 22.43 12.85 -3.95
CA GLY A 305 21.72 13.84 -3.14
C GLY A 305 20.20 13.62 -3.02
N GLY A 306 19.73 12.38 -3.04
CA GLY A 306 18.28 12.08 -3.02
C GLY A 306 17.58 12.29 -4.36
N GLN A 307 18.33 12.53 -5.45
CA GLN A 307 17.80 12.70 -6.80
C GLN A 307 18.46 11.74 -7.79
N ALA A 308 17.76 11.45 -8.88
CA ALA A 308 18.26 10.64 -9.98
C ALA A 308 17.93 11.26 -11.33
N GLU A 309 18.86 11.21 -12.28
CA GLU A 309 18.58 11.50 -13.68
C GLU A 309 18.28 10.19 -14.42
N VAL A 310 17.12 10.15 -15.04
CA VAL A 310 16.60 9.01 -15.80
C VAL A 310 16.50 9.40 -17.26
N ARG A 311 17.13 8.62 -18.15
CA ARG A 311 17.01 8.81 -19.60
C ARG A 311 16.01 7.80 -20.16
N ILE A 312 15.03 8.31 -20.89
CA ILE A 312 14.04 7.53 -21.64
C ILE A 312 14.37 7.62 -23.14
N ARG A 313 14.36 6.46 -23.82
CA ARG A 313 14.61 6.33 -25.26
C ARG A 313 13.68 5.32 -25.92
#